data_b945685196f44ae1b139429aa53f8331
#
_entry.id   b945685196f44ae1b139429aa53f8331
#
_cell.length_a   1.000
_cell.length_b   1.000
_cell.length_c   1.000
_cell.angle_alpha   90.00
_cell.angle_beta   90.00
_cell.angle_gamma   90.00
#
_symmetry.space_group_name_H-M   'P 1'
#
loop_
_entity.id
_entity.type
_entity.pdbx_description
1 polymer ?
#
loop_
_entity_poly.entity_id
_entity_poly.type
_entity_poly.pdbx_seq_one_letter_code
_entity_poly.pdbx_strand_id
1 'polypeptide(L)'
;MKRFKICALALSTCLSMGAFAGCSNPAETTATAASIVNTTVSETTADTSATDDTEIDDPVYADIEYISFDADRQEYANLFISDFAEQFITDIDREGLTVEQIMDFVHIFLKINSQDSITYQTNGDVTYETFTFERASEVIKKHFGIFITELGCENLPAPPATYGDQPAGPYYQDGIIWYEAADGENHNLIAIVDYGVVNPNGTQTLRFTIYAIDMATYSQISDADLKDYYKMNSDEAKADSTLAFVVSGTAIVDIGQSGEYYLITYSTDK
;
A
#
# COMPACT_ATOMS: atom_id res chain seq x y z
N MET A 1 -36.61 -10.43 6.94
CA MET A 1 -36.01 -11.68 7.39
C MET A 1 -35.91 -12.66 6.23
N LYS A 2 -34.77 -12.76 5.56
CA LYS A 2 -34.50 -13.77 4.53
C LYS A 2 -33.29 -14.57 5.00
N ARG A 3 -33.50 -15.87 5.22
CA ARG A 3 -32.50 -16.83 5.70
C ARG A 3 -31.56 -17.19 4.56
N PHE A 4 -30.27 -16.95 4.71
CA PHE A 4 -29.24 -17.49 3.83
C PHE A 4 -28.90 -18.91 4.28
N LYS A 5 -28.91 -19.83 3.30
CA LYS A 5 -28.52 -21.23 3.50
C LYS A 5 -27.01 -21.34 3.28
N ILE A 6 -26.32 -21.82 4.31
CA ILE A 6 -24.91 -22.20 4.24
C ILE A 6 -24.85 -23.58 3.57
N CYS A 7 -24.21 -23.70 2.41
CA CYS A 7 -23.81 -24.98 1.82
C CYS A 7 -22.43 -25.34 2.34
N ALA A 8 -22.36 -26.34 3.22
CA ALA A 8 -21.11 -26.98 3.60
C ALA A 8 -20.67 -27.92 2.47
N LEU A 9 -19.52 -27.66 1.88
CA LEU A 9 -18.85 -28.57 0.94
C LEU A 9 -17.77 -29.32 1.72
N ALA A 10 -17.94 -30.62 1.86
CA ALA A 10 -16.95 -31.52 2.42
C ALA A 10 -15.86 -31.79 1.38
N LEU A 11 -14.60 -31.47 1.70
CA LEU A 11 -13.46 -31.82 0.87
C LEU A 11 -12.77 -33.08 1.42
N SER A 12 -12.70 -34.07 0.55
CA SER A 12 -12.05 -35.38 0.73
C SER A 12 -10.53 -35.23 0.66
N THR A 13 -9.87 -35.82 1.66
CA THR A 13 -8.41 -35.97 1.74
C THR A 13 -7.87 -36.94 0.68
N CYS A 14 -6.85 -36.55 -0.07
CA CYS A 14 -5.91 -37.44 -0.74
C CYS A 14 -4.50 -37.16 -0.27
N LEU A 15 -3.97 -38.05 0.55
CA LEU A 15 -2.54 -38.19 0.84
C LEU A 15 -1.81 -38.73 -0.42
N SER A 16 -0.74 -38.05 -0.83
CA SER A 16 0.31 -38.69 -1.64
C SER A 16 1.67 -38.18 -1.16
N MET A 17 2.40 -39.10 -0.51
CA MET A 17 3.84 -38.99 -0.21
C MET A 17 4.63 -39.06 -1.52
N GLY A 18 5.54 -38.10 -1.72
CA GLY A 18 6.56 -38.17 -2.75
C GLY A 18 7.83 -37.48 -2.25
N ALA A 19 8.76 -38.29 -1.77
CA ALA A 19 10.12 -37.86 -1.45
C ALA A 19 10.90 -37.73 -2.76
N PHE A 20 11.49 -36.53 -2.98
CA PHE A 20 12.62 -36.37 -3.89
C PHE A 20 13.67 -35.46 -3.25
N ALA A 21 14.78 -36.08 -2.91
CA ALA A 21 16.04 -35.40 -2.65
C ALA A 21 16.63 -34.94 -3.99
N GLY A 22 17.00 -33.68 -4.09
CA GLY A 22 17.71 -33.13 -5.24
C GLY A 22 18.38 -31.84 -4.84
N CYS A 23 19.69 -31.92 -4.49
CA CYS A 23 20.56 -30.78 -4.40
C CYS A 23 20.74 -30.15 -5.77
N SER A 24 20.42 -28.88 -5.95
CA SER A 24 20.96 -28.08 -7.03
C SER A 24 21.19 -26.64 -6.55
N ASN A 25 22.41 -26.15 -6.78
CA ASN A 25 22.90 -24.82 -6.46
C ASN A 25 21.97 -23.71 -6.99
N PRO A 26 21.82 -22.61 -6.23
CA PRO A 26 21.19 -21.42 -6.80
C PRO A 26 22.18 -20.77 -7.77
N ALA A 27 21.76 -20.65 -9.03
CA ALA A 27 22.41 -19.80 -10.00
C ALA A 27 22.22 -18.34 -9.57
N GLU A 28 23.32 -17.60 -9.46
CA GLU A 28 23.33 -16.15 -9.33
C GLU A 28 22.56 -15.52 -10.49
N THR A 29 21.38 -15.01 -10.21
CA THR A 29 20.67 -14.15 -11.16
C THR A 29 21.23 -12.74 -10.95
N THR A 30 22.10 -12.33 -11.85
CA THR A 30 22.57 -10.95 -11.97
C THR A 30 21.35 -10.07 -12.27
N ALA A 31 20.92 -9.29 -11.28
CA ALA A 31 19.94 -8.23 -11.49
C ALA A 31 20.55 -7.20 -12.45
N THR A 32 19.99 -7.08 -13.64
CA THR A 32 20.32 -6.04 -14.60
C THR A 32 19.79 -4.73 -14.03
N ALA A 33 20.68 -3.85 -13.61
CA ALA A 33 20.34 -2.48 -13.22
C ALA A 33 19.61 -1.80 -14.37
N ALA A 34 18.39 -1.35 -14.11
CA ALA A 34 17.62 -0.57 -15.06
C ALA A 34 18.38 0.72 -15.38
N SER A 35 18.69 0.90 -16.66
CA SER A 35 19.41 2.06 -17.17
C SER A 35 18.46 3.26 -17.11
N ILE A 36 18.84 4.28 -16.35
CA ILE A 36 18.14 5.56 -16.30
C ILE A 36 18.40 6.27 -17.63
N VAL A 37 17.38 6.39 -18.46
CA VAL A 37 17.44 7.20 -19.68
C VAL A 37 17.06 8.63 -19.34
N ASN A 38 18.05 9.50 -19.23
CA ASN A 38 17.84 10.94 -19.10
C ASN A 38 17.39 11.49 -20.47
N THR A 39 16.12 11.89 -20.56
CA THR A 39 15.64 12.64 -21.73
C THR A 39 15.67 14.13 -21.41
N THR A 40 16.70 14.81 -21.84
CA THR A 40 16.79 16.28 -21.76
C THR A 40 15.99 16.86 -22.92
N VAL A 41 14.89 17.53 -22.62
CA VAL A 41 14.13 18.30 -23.59
C VAL A 41 14.74 19.70 -23.64
N SER A 42 15.50 20.00 -24.72
CA SER A 42 16.00 21.34 -25.02
C SER A 42 14.91 22.10 -25.80
N GLU A 43 14.28 23.06 -25.20
CA GLU A 43 13.50 24.06 -25.94
C GLU A 43 14.41 25.15 -26.42
N THR A 44 14.49 25.27 -27.78
CA THR A 44 15.20 26.36 -28.48
C THR A 44 14.22 27.51 -28.64
N THR A 45 14.39 28.58 -27.88
CA THR A 45 13.71 29.85 -28.15
C THR A 45 14.59 30.79 -28.94
N ALA A 46 14.01 31.33 -30.01
CA ALA A 46 14.62 32.28 -30.91
C ALA A 46 14.70 33.68 -30.27
N ASP A 47 15.83 34.27 -30.55
CA ASP A 47 16.31 35.62 -30.33
C ASP A 47 15.32 36.77 -30.62
N THR A 48 15.14 37.69 -29.66
CA THR A 48 14.87 39.10 -30.00
C THR A 48 15.47 40.02 -28.94
N SER A 49 16.43 40.77 -29.34
CA SER A 49 17.18 41.76 -28.59
C SER A 49 16.36 42.91 -28.06
N ALA A 50 16.55 43.29 -26.81
CA ALA A 50 16.56 44.68 -26.33
C ALA A 50 17.20 44.77 -24.93
N THR A 51 18.20 45.58 -24.81
CA THR A 51 18.96 45.99 -23.61
C THR A 51 18.08 46.62 -22.55
N ASP A 52 18.20 46.17 -21.29
CA ASP A 52 18.33 47.02 -20.13
C ASP A 52 18.93 46.24 -18.94
N ASP A 53 20.04 46.80 -18.38
CA ASP A 53 20.79 46.23 -17.26
C ASP A 53 20.01 46.42 -15.95
N THR A 54 19.37 45.38 -15.51
CA THR A 54 19.13 45.08 -14.10
C THR A 54 19.30 43.59 -13.91
N GLU A 55 20.42 43.21 -13.29
CA GLU A 55 20.71 41.86 -12.83
C GLU A 55 19.64 41.48 -11.77
N ILE A 56 18.49 40.97 -12.24
CA ILE A 56 17.55 40.28 -11.42
C ILE A 56 18.12 38.84 -11.31
N ASP A 57 18.58 38.52 -10.09
CA ASP A 57 18.90 37.13 -9.74
C ASP A 57 17.68 36.27 -10.09
N ASP A 58 17.68 35.69 -11.30
CA ASP A 58 16.69 34.71 -11.71
C ASP A 58 16.77 33.56 -10.71
N PRO A 59 15.65 33.19 -10.04
CA PRO A 59 15.70 32.03 -9.20
C PRO A 59 16.12 30.84 -10.07
N VAL A 60 17.26 30.24 -9.72
CA VAL A 60 17.73 28.99 -10.33
C VAL A 60 16.61 27.98 -10.13
N TYR A 61 15.76 27.79 -11.14
CA TYR A 61 14.85 26.66 -11.19
C TYR A 61 15.73 25.42 -11.24
N ALA A 62 15.87 24.75 -10.10
CA ALA A 62 16.51 23.43 -10.08
C ALA A 62 15.79 22.56 -11.11
N ASP A 63 16.54 21.95 -12.02
CA ASP A 63 15.99 21.03 -13.01
C ASP A 63 15.21 19.94 -12.25
N ILE A 64 13.88 19.93 -12.43
CA ILE A 64 13.02 18.93 -11.79
C ILE A 64 13.22 17.60 -12.56
N GLU A 65 13.78 16.61 -11.86
CA GLU A 65 13.94 15.27 -12.41
C GLU A 65 12.63 14.48 -12.24
N TYR A 66 11.91 14.28 -13.36
CA TYR A 66 10.73 13.47 -13.40
C TYR A 66 11.06 11.98 -13.46
N ILE A 67 10.31 11.16 -12.74
CA ILE A 67 10.42 9.71 -12.75
C ILE A 67 9.69 9.17 -13.97
N SER A 68 10.40 8.37 -14.78
CA SER A 68 9.77 7.60 -15.86
C SER A 68 9.16 6.32 -15.29
N PHE A 69 7.88 6.11 -15.54
CA PHE A 69 7.16 4.89 -15.20
C PHE A 69 7.02 4.01 -16.45
N ASP A 70 7.69 2.85 -16.48
CA ASP A 70 7.30 1.75 -17.34
C ASP A 70 6.09 1.01 -16.73
N ALA A 71 5.54 0.03 -17.43
CA ALA A 71 4.33 -0.67 -16.99
C ALA A 71 4.49 -1.34 -15.62
N ASP A 72 5.62 -2.00 -15.38
CA ASP A 72 5.87 -2.71 -14.12
C ASP A 72 6.02 -1.74 -12.95
N ARG A 73 6.71 -0.63 -13.19
CA ARG A 73 6.90 0.41 -12.17
C ARG A 73 5.60 1.18 -11.90
N GLN A 74 4.77 1.40 -12.94
CA GLN A 74 3.44 2.00 -12.79
C GLN A 74 2.55 1.11 -11.91
N GLU A 75 2.44 -0.18 -12.24
CA GLU A 75 1.68 -1.16 -11.45
C GLU A 75 2.16 -1.19 -10.00
N TYR A 76 3.47 -1.25 -9.79
CA TYR A 76 4.04 -1.28 -8.43
C TYR A 76 3.72 0.00 -7.64
N ALA A 77 3.86 1.17 -8.25
CA ALA A 77 3.56 2.45 -7.61
C ALA A 77 2.06 2.59 -7.28
N ASN A 78 1.20 2.19 -8.21
CA ASN A 78 -0.25 2.21 -8.01
C ASN A 78 -0.67 1.26 -6.87
N LEU A 79 -0.18 0.03 -6.85
CA LEU A 79 -0.43 -0.94 -5.77
C LEU A 79 0.03 -0.39 -4.42
N PHE A 80 1.26 0.15 -4.37
CA PHE A 80 1.82 0.69 -3.12
C PHE A 80 0.95 1.81 -2.54
N ILE A 81 0.50 2.77 -3.37
CA ILE A 81 -0.35 3.87 -2.91
C ILE A 81 -1.77 3.38 -2.62
N SER A 82 -2.30 2.40 -3.37
CA SER A 82 -3.62 1.82 -3.12
C SER A 82 -3.72 1.13 -1.76
N ASP A 83 -2.65 0.49 -1.28
CA ASP A 83 -2.59 -0.12 0.06
C ASP A 83 -2.95 0.88 1.18
N PHE A 84 -2.78 2.20 0.96
CA PHE A 84 -3.19 3.27 1.87
C PHE A 84 -4.59 3.82 1.53
N ALA A 85 -4.88 4.00 0.24
CA ALA A 85 -6.17 4.55 -0.22
C ALA A 85 -7.35 3.63 0.16
N GLU A 86 -7.20 2.32 0.01
CA GLU A 86 -8.19 1.29 0.34
C GLU A 86 -8.60 1.30 1.82
N GLN A 87 -7.73 1.83 2.67
CA GLN A 87 -7.97 1.98 4.10
C GLN A 87 -8.58 3.34 4.47
N PHE A 88 -8.97 4.15 3.48
CA PHE A 88 -9.50 5.51 3.66
C PHE A 88 -8.56 6.45 4.43
N ILE A 89 -7.26 6.19 4.36
CA ILE A 89 -6.26 7.03 5.00
C ILE A 89 -6.16 8.35 4.24
N THR A 90 -6.22 9.45 4.97
CA THR A 90 -6.13 10.81 4.40
C THR A 90 -4.83 11.51 4.71
N ASP A 91 -4.14 11.10 5.76
CA ASP A 91 -2.88 11.71 6.20
C ASP A 91 -2.06 10.71 7.03
N ILE A 92 -0.79 10.57 6.69
CA ILE A 92 0.22 9.81 7.45
C ILE A 92 1.53 10.58 7.47
N ASP A 93 2.12 10.68 8.64
CA ASP A 93 3.54 11.00 8.84
C ASP A 93 4.18 9.83 9.59
N ARG A 94 5.09 9.10 8.91
CA ARG A 94 5.76 7.92 9.48
C ARG A 94 6.43 8.18 10.83
N GLU A 95 7.03 9.37 11.01
CA GLU A 95 7.74 9.72 12.25
C GLU A 95 6.78 9.94 13.43
N GLY A 96 5.53 10.29 13.15
CA GLY A 96 4.49 10.54 14.17
C GLY A 96 3.61 9.33 14.49
N LEU A 97 3.80 8.18 13.83
CA LEU A 97 2.93 7.01 14.02
C LEU A 97 3.12 6.37 15.40
N THR A 98 2.01 6.13 16.08
CA THR A 98 1.97 5.29 17.29
C THR A 98 1.90 3.81 16.94
N VAL A 99 2.20 2.94 17.91
CA VAL A 99 2.09 1.48 17.72
C VAL A 99 0.65 1.08 17.38
N GLU A 100 -0.33 1.72 17.99
CA GLU A 100 -1.76 1.48 17.72
C GLU A 100 -2.08 1.80 16.25
N GLN A 101 -1.69 2.98 15.75
CA GLN A 101 -1.94 3.38 14.37
C GLN A 101 -1.26 2.45 13.35
N ILE A 102 -0.04 1.99 13.67
CA ILE A 102 0.67 1.03 12.84
C ILE A 102 -0.06 -0.32 12.82
N MET A 103 -0.55 -0.79 13.97
CA MET A 103 -1.30 -2.04 14.03
C MET A 103 -2.67 -1.94 13.35
N ASP A 104 -3.34 -0.79 13.44
CA ASP A 104 -4.59 -0.53 12.70
C ASP A 104 -4.35 -0.63 11.19
N PHE A 105 -3.27 -0.02 10.69
CA PHE A 105 -2.88 -0.16 9.29
C PHE A 105 -2.66 -1.64 8.91
N VAL A 106 -1.88 -2.37 9.72
CA VAL A 106 -1.59 -3.79 9.46
C VAL A 106 -2.86 -4.63 9.43
N HIS A 107 -3.75 -4.45 10.40
CA HIS A 107 -5.00 -5.20 10.51
C HIS A 107 -5.85 -5.03 9.26
N ILE A 108 -6.12 -3.79 8.86
CA ILE A 108 -6.95 -3.52 7.67
C ILE A 108 -6.24 -4.01 6.40
N PHE A 109 -4.92 -3.79 6.27
CA PHE A 109 -4.14 -4.32 5.15
C PHE A 109 -4.28 -5.85 5.01
N LEU A 110 -4.17 -6.58 6.12
CA LEU A 110 -4.31 -8.04 6.10
C LEU A 110 -5.73 -8.48 5.74
N LYS A 111 -6.76 -7.77 6.21
CA LYS A 111 -8.17 -8.05 5.84
C LYS A 111 -8.41 -7.91 4.35
N ILE A 112 -7.80 -6.92 3.71
CA ILE A 112 -7.99 -6.64 2.28
C ILE A 112 -7.10 -7.57 1.44
N ASN A 113 -5.80 -7.62 1.75
CA ASN A 113 -4.78 -8.14 0.85
C ASN A 113 -4.23 -9.53 1.23
N SER A 114 -4.54 -10.04 2.42
CA SER A 114 -3.95 -11.28 2.95
C SER A 114 -4.85 -11.94 4.00
N GLN A 115 -6.12 -12.12 3.70
CA GLN A 115 -7.12 -12.63 4.64
C GLN A 115 -6.73 -14.00 5.23
N ASP A 116 -6.00 -14.83 4.49
CA ASP A 116 -5.47 -16.11 4.98
C ASP A 116 -4.48 -15.95 6.15
N SER A 117 -3.94 -14.75 6.37
CA SER A 117 -3.07 -14.42 7.51
C SER A 117 -3.83 -14.10 8.79
N ILE A 118 -5.16 -13.96 8.70
CA ILE A 118 -6.04 -13.67 9.84
C ILE A 118 -6.67 -14.98 10.32
N THR A 119 -6.62 -15.20 11.62
CA THR A 119 -7.32 -16.32 12.27
C THR A 119 -8.34 -15.79 13.26
N TYR A 120 -9.40 -16.57 13.51
CA TYR A 120 -10.42 -16.21 14.48
C TYR A 120 -10.19 -16.98 15.78
N GLN A 121 -10.12 -16.26 16.91
CA GLN A 121 -9.97 -16.82 18.24
C GLN A 121 -11.04 -16.26 19.18
N THR A 122 -11.40 -17.03 20.21
CA THR A 122 -12.37 -16.60 21.20
C THR A 122 -11.69 -16.44 22.55
N ASN A 123 -11.92 -15.31 23.21
CA ASN A 123 -11.55 -15.09 24.61
C ASN A 123 -12.82 -14.75 25.39
N GLY A 124 -13.27 -15.66 26.26
CA GLY A 124 -14.57 -15.53 26.92
C GLY A 124 -15.72 -15.50 25.92
N ASP A 125 -16.50 -14.41 25.93
CA ASP A 125 -17.66 -14.23 25.06
C ASP A 125 -17.32 -13.45 23.76
N VAL A 126 -16.07 -12.97 23.63
CA VAL A 126 -15.65 -12.13 22.51
C VAL A 126 -14.90 -12.94 21.44
N THR A 127 -15.29 -12.77 20.20
CA THR A 127 -14.56 -13.31 19.05
C THR A 127 -13.62 -12.23 18.47
N TYR A 128 -12.39 -12.62 18.20
CA TYR A 128 -11.34 -11.75 17.70
C TYR A 128 -10.81 -12.22 16.37
N GLU A 129 -10.44 -11.28 15.52
CA GLU A 129 -9.51 -11.44 14.40
C GLU A 129 -8.09 -11.34 14.95
N THR A 130 -7.23 -12.29 14.63
CA THR A 130 -5.88 -12.36 15.19
C THR A 130 -4.84 -12.63 14.11
N PHE A 131 -3.67 -12.05 14.28
CA PHE A 131 -2.49 -12.32 13.45
C PHE A 131 -1.21 -12.24 14.30
N THR A 132 -0.14 -12.88 13.83
CA THR A 132 1.11 -12.91 14.57
C THR A 132 1.86 -11.59 14.47
N PHE A 133 2.64 -11.27 15.52
CA PHE A 133 3.55 -10.12 15.49
C PHE A 133 4.57 -10.23 14.35
N GLU A 134 5.04 -11.45 14.03
CA GLU A 134 5.94 -11.68 12.90
C GLU A 134 5.31 -11.21 11.58
N ARG A 135 4.05 -11.58 11.34
CA ARG A 135 3.31 -11.14 10.14
C ARG A 135 3.10 -9.63 10.12
N ALA A 136 2.79 -9.03 11.26
CA ALA A 136 2.72 -7.58 11.39
C ALA A 136 4.04 -6.92 11.01
N SER A 137 5.16 -7.43 11.51
CA SER A 137 6.51 -6.91 11.23
C SER A 137 6.86 -6.95 9.75
N GLU A 138 6.46 -8.00 9.03
CA GLU A 138 6.65 -8.09 7.58
C GLU A 138 5.89 -6.97 6.83
N VAL A 139 4.62 -6.75 7.19
CA VAL A 139 3.80 -5.69 6.58
C VAL A 139 4.38 -4.32 6.86
N ILE A 140 4.78 -4.06 8.10
CA ILE A 140 5.38 -2.79 8.52
C ILE A 140 6.68 -2.51 7.77
N LYS A 141 7.55 -3.52 7.70
CA LYS A 141 8.81 -3.40 6.96
C LYS A 141 8.55 -3.12 5.47
N LYS A 142 7.58 -3.82 4.87
CA LYS A 142 7.23 -3.65 3.46
C LYS A 142 6.77 -2.23 3.13
N HIS A 143 5.96 -1.61 4.00
CA HIS A 143 5.32 -0.32 3.69
C HIS A 143 6.06 0.89 4.25
N PHE A 144 6.68 0.74 5.41
CA PHE A 144 7.31 1.87 6.11
C PHE A 144 8.84 1.77 6.19
N GLY A 145 9.43 0.61 5.84
CA GLY A 145 10.89 0.41 5.95
C GLY A 145 11.43 0.46 7.36
N ILE A 146 10.57 0.40 8.37
CA ILE A 146 10.94 0.43 9.79
C ILE A 146 10.77 -0.93 10.43
N PHE A 147 11.46 -1.12 11.56
CA PHE A 147 11.33 -2.30 12.39
C PHE A 147 10.72 -1.88 13.72
N ILE A 148 9.64 -2.55 14.11
CA ILE A 148 9.15 -2.49 15.48
C ILE A 148 9.58 -3.77 16.20
N THR A 149 9.71 -3.69 17.52
CA THR A 149 10.00 -4.84 18.36
C THR A 149 8.73 -5.28 19.08
N GLU A 150 8.63 -6.55 19.45
CA GLU A 150 7.53 -7.03 20.31
C GLU A 150 7.39 -6.20 21.60
N LEU A 151 8.53 -5.75 22.15
CA LEU A 151 8.55 -4.87 23.34
C LEU A 151 7.70 -3.60 23.15
N GLY A 152 7.63 -3.06 21.93
CA GLY A 152 6.72 -1.94 21.61
C GLY A 152 5.24 -2.32 21.76
N CYS A 153 4.89 -3.56 21.42
CA CYS A 153 3.51 -4.07 21.52
C CYS A 153 3.14 -4.51 22.94
N GLU A 154 4.11 -4.81 23.81
CA GLU A 154 3.84 -5.17 25.23
C GLU A 154 3.12 -4.06 26.03
N ASN A 155 3.12 -2.83 25.52
CA ASN A 155 2.35 -1.73 26.08
C ASN A 155 0.87 -1.74 25.67
N LEU A 156 0.49 -2.52 24.67
CA LEU A 156 -0.91 -2.71 24.30
C LEU A 156 -1.61 -3.54 25.38
N PRO A 157 -2.90 -3.29 25.67
CA PRO A 157 -3.64 -4.08 26.65
C PRO A 157 -3.83 -5.53 26.16
N ALA A 158 -4.05 -6.46 27.11
CA ALA A 158 -4.47 -7.81 26.78
C ALA A 158 -5.96 -7.82 26.33
N PRO A 159 -6.34 -8.76 25.43
CA PRO A 159 -7.72 -8.84 24.93
C PRO A 159 -8.70 -9.14 26.07
N PRO A 160 -9.79 -8.34 26.24
CA PRO A 160 -10.79 -8.59 27.26
C PRO A 160 -11.58 -9.88 26.98
N ALA A 161 -12.07 -10.51 28.04
CA ALA A 161 -12.86 -11.75 27.94
C ALA A 161 -14.38 -11.50 27.80
N THR A 162 -14.82 -10.24 27.88
CA THR A 162 -16.25 -9.86 27.80
C THR A 162 -16.37 -8.59 26.94
N TYR A 163 -17.44 -8.51 26.19
CA TYR A 163 -17.83 -7.28 25.53
C TYR A 163 -18.03 -6.14 26.52
N GLY A 164 -17.61 -4.94 26.19
CA GLY A 164 -17.75 -3.75 27.02
C GLY A 164 -17.45 -2.47 26.25
N ASP A 165 -17.31 -1.36 26.96
CA ASP A 165 -16.96 -0.05 26.39
C ASP A 165 -15.45 0.08 26.08
N GLN A 166 -14.79 -1.04 25.78
CA GLN A 166 -13.37 -1.08 25.41
C GLN A 166 -13.22 -0.78 23.90
N PRO A 167 -12.06 -0.24 23.46
CA PRO A 167 -11.76 -0.16 22.04
C PRO A 167 -11.79 -1.54 21.38
N ALA A 168 -12.08 -1.61 20.07
CA ALA A 168 -12.06 -2.86 19.32
C ALA A 168 -10.65 -3.49 19.16
N GLY A 169 -9.62 -2.83 19.59
CA GLY A 169 -8.19 -3.19 19.50
C GLY A 169 -7.34 -1.94 19.23
N PRO A 170 -6.03 -2.08 18.96
CA PRO A 170 -5.28 -3.34 19.05
C PRO A 170 -5.05 -3.82 20.48
N TYR A 171 -5.02 -5.13 20.63
CA TYR A 171 -4.61 -5.80 21.87
C TYR A 171 -3.41 -6.69 21.56
N TYR A 172 -2.59 -6.98 22.59
CA TYR A 172 -1.43 -7.86 22.42
C TYR A 172 -1.36 -8.89 23.54
N GLN A 173 -1.13 -10.15 23.16
CA GLN A 173 -0.84 -11.23 24.10
C GLN A 173 -0.03 -12.34 23.41
N ASP A 174 1.07 -12.73 24.03
CA ASP A 174 1.89 -13.90 23.66
C ASP A 174 2.32 -13.95 22.16
N GLY A 175 2.77 -12.81 21.62
CA GLY A 175 3.20 -12.72 20.22
C GLY A 175 2.06 -12.59 19.21
N ILE A 176 0.82 -12.40 19.69
CA ILE A 176 -0.38 -12.29 18.85
C ILE A 176 -1.03 -10.92 19.04
N ILE A 177 -1.41 -10.31 17.94
CA ILE A 177 -2.21 -9.09 17.90
C ILE A 177 -3.68 -9.50 17.74
N TRP A 178 -4.56 -8.82 18.47
CA TRP A 178 -5.97 -9.14 18.56
C TRP A 178 -6.82 -7.91 18.26
N TYR A 179 -7.85 -8.09 17.44
CA TYR A 179 -8.88 -7.10 17.15
C TYR A 179 -10.25 -7.74 17.32
N GLU A 180 -11.21 -7.04 17.94
CA GLU A 180 -12.58 -7.51 17.99
C GLU A 180 -13.09 -7.74 16.56
N ALA A 181 -13.65 -8.93 16.30
CA ALA A 181 -14.11 -9.29 14.98
C ALA A 181 -15.27 -8.39 14.55
N ALA A 182 -15.13 -7.73 13.42
CA ALA A 182 -16.15 -6.87 12.82
C ALA A 182 -16.48 -7.34 11.40
N ASP A 183 -17.68 -7.00 10.95
CA ASP A 183 -18.07 -7.22 9.55
C ASP A 183 -17.12 -6.45 8.62
N GLY A 184 -16.82 -7.05 7.47
CA GLY A 184 -15.94 -6.45 6.46
C GLY A 184 -16.55 -5.20 5.83
N GLU A 185 -15.72 -4.22 5.52
CA GLU A 185 -16.08 -3.04 4.74
C GLU A 185 -15.78 -3.28 3.24
N ASN A 186 -16.41 -2.48 2.39
CA ASN A 186 -16.11 -2.50 0.96
C ASN A 186 -14.89 -1.60 0.69
N HIS A 187 -13.87 -2.18 0.07
CA HIS A 187 -12.60 -1.51 -0.24
C HIS A 187 -12.45 -1.33 -1.76
N ASN A 188 -13.37 -0.57 -2.35
CA ASN A 188 -13.43 -0.36 -3.80
C ASN A 188 -12.61 0.86 -4.28
N LEU A 189 -11.66 1.31 -3.50
CA LEU A 189 -10.77 2.41 -3.86
C LEU A 189 -9.49 1.87 -4.50
N ILE A 190 -9.00 2.58 -5.50
CA ILE A 190 -7.68 2.38 -6.09
C ILE A 190 -6.97 3.72 -6.22
N ALA A 191 -5.66 3.71 -6.19
CA ALA A 191 -4.86 4.90 -6.44
C ALA A 191 -4.03 4.72 -7.72
N ILE A 192 -4.00 5.75 -8.54
CA ILE A 192 -3.21 5.81 -9.77
C ILE A 192 -2.18 6.93 -9.62
N VAL A 193 -0.91 6.60 -9.75
CA VAL A 193 0.18 7.58 -9.71
C VAL A 193 0.22 8.34 -11.03
N ASP A 194 0.01 9.64 -10.94
CA ASP A 194 -0.03 10.53 -12.11
C ASP A 194 1.39 10.85 -12.61
N TYR A 195 2.30 11.15 -11.69
CA TYR A 195 3.71 11.39 -11.94
C TYR A 195 4.52 11.29 -10.65
N GLY A 196 5.85 11.22 -10.79
CA GLY A 196 6.78 11.26 -9.69
C GLY A 196 7.95 12.17 -9.97
N VAL A 197 8.58 12.72 -8.93
CA VAL A 197 9.80 13.52 -9.01
C VAL A 197 10.83 13.05 -8.00
N VAL A 198 12.11 13.14 -8.37
CA VAL A 198 13.21 12.86 -7.46
C VAL A 198 13.54 14.13 -6.67
N ASN A 199 13.55 14.02 -5.35
CA ASN A 199 13.88 15.12 -4.47
C ASN A 199 15.41 15.24 -4.28
N PRO A 200 15.94 16.43 -3.94
CA PRO A 200 17.38 16.64 -3.75
C PRO A 200 18.01 15.76 -2.67
N ASN A 201 17.23 15.26 -1.72
CA ASN A 201 17.67 14.35 -0.65
C ASN A 201 17.62 12.86 -1.05
N GLY A 202 17.27 12.55 -2.30
CA GLY A 202 17.16 11.18 -2.81
C GLY A 202 15.82 10.49 -2.59
N THR A 203 14.90 11.10 -1.82
CA THR A 203 13.51 10.60 -1.71
C THR A 203 12.76 10.88 -3.01
N GLN A 204 11.57 10.29 -3.15
CA GLN A 204 10.69 10.55 -4.29
C GLN A 204 9.36 11.11 -3.81
N THR A 205 8.83 12.09 -4.55
CA THR A 205 7.47 12.58 -4.37
C THR A 205 6.60 11.99 -5.46
N LEU A 206 5.55 11.29 -5.09
CA LEU A 206 4.56 10.68 -5.98
C LEU A 206 3.28 11.51 -5.89
N ARG A 207 2.80 12.04 -7.01
CA ARG A 207 1.47 12.63 -7.14
C ARG A 207 0.52 11.54 -7.60
N PHE A 208 -0.61 11.39 -6.96
CA PHE A 208 -1.59 10.36 -7.26
C PHE A 208 -3.02 10.88 -7.25
N THR A 209 -3.90 10.11 -7.87
CA THR A 209 -5.34 10.31 -7.83
C THR A 209 -6.02 9.03 -7.35
N ILE A 210 -6.95 9.15 -6.39
CA ILE A 210 -7.78 8.06 -5.89
C ILE A 210 -9.07 8.02 -6.68
N TYR A 211 -9.43 6.83 -7.12
CA TYR A 211 -10.70 6.52 -7.79
C TYR A 211 -11.47 5.49 -6.98
N ALA A 212 -12.79 5.57 -7.03
CA ALA A 212 -13.68 4.51 -6.60
C ALA A 212 -14.13 3.69 -7.82
N ILE A 213 -13.95 2.38 -7.75
CA ILE A 213 -14.55 1.47 -8.73
C ILE A 213 -16.06 1.43 -8.47
N ASP A 214 -16.87 1.55 -9.53
CA ASP A 214 -18.31 1.41 -9.40
C ASP A 214 -18.70 0.11 -8.68
N MET A 215 -19.59 0.21 -7.68
CA MET A 215 -19.96 -0.92 -6.82
C MET A 215 -20.58 -2.10 -7.57
N ALA A 216 -21.29 -1.85 -8.66
CA ALA A 216 -21.85 -2.94 -9.47
C ALA A 216 -20.76 -3.70 -10.21
N THR A 217 -19.73 -3.00 -10.67
CA THR A 217 -18.52 -3.56 -11.27
C THR A 217 -17.68 -4.28 -10.20
N TYR A 218 -17.38 -3.60 -9.09
CA TYR A 218 -16.56 -4.14 -8.01
C TYR A 218 -17.10 -5.47 -7.43
N SER A 219 -18.42 -5.59 -7.29
CA SER A 219 -19.05 -6.81 -6.77
C SER A 219 -19.00 -8.01 -7.73
N GLN A 220 -18.62 -7.80 -8.99
CA GLN A 220 -18.57 -8.84 -10.03
C GLN A 220 -17.17 -9.06 -10.58
N ILE A 221 -16.22 -8.17 -10.25
CA ILE A 221 -14.85 -8.25 -10.74
C ILE A 221 -14.12 -9.44 -10.09
N SER A 222 -13.32 -10.15 -10.87
CA SER A 222 -12.42 -11.16 -10.33
C SER A 222 -11.13 -10.50 -9.83
N ASP A 223 -10.39 -11.19 -8.93
CA ASP A 223 -9.07 -10.72 -8.47
C ASP A 223 -8.08 -10.53 -9.63
N ALA A 224 -8.24 -11.29 -10.72
CA ALA A 224 -7.39 -11.15 -11.90
C ALA A 224 -7.70 -9.86 -12.66
N ASP A 225 -8.99 -9.54 -12.83
CA ASP A 225 -9.42 -8.32 -13.53
C ASP A 225 -9.16 -7.08 -12.66
N LEU A 226 -9.26 -7.19 -11.32
CA LEU A 226 -8.91 -6.10 -10.40
C LEU A 226 -7.45 -5.66 -10.58
N LYS A 227 -6.55 -6.63 -10.84
CA LYS A 227 -5.13 -6.31 -11.12
C LYS A 227 -4.92 -5.45 -12.37
N ASP A 228 -5.83 -5.48 -13.33
CA ASP A 228 -5.70 -4.66 -14.52
C ASP A 228 -5.93 -3.18 -14.23
N TYR A 229 -6.70 -2.83 -13.22
CA TYR A 229 -6.85 -1.45 -12.77
C TYR A 229 -5.54 -0.88 -12.22
N TYR A 230 -4.74 -1.68 -11.50
CA TYR A 230 -3.45 -1.22 -10.97
C TYR A 230 -2.39 -1.00 -12.05
N LYS A 231 -2.60 -1.51 -13.29
CA LYS A 231 -1.69 -1.30 -14.42
C LYS A 231 -1.98 -0.01 -15.19
N MET A 232 -3.12 0.61 -14.95
CA MET A 232 -3.53 1.82 -15.64
C MET A 232 -2.58 2.99 -15.36
N ASN A 233 -2.33 3.79 -16.38
CA ASN A 233 -1.79 5.12 -16.21
C ASN A 233 -2.92 6.15 -15.99
N SER A 234 -2.55 7.39 -15.71
CA SER A 234 -3.49 8.48 -15.40
C SER A 234 -4.50 8.76 -16.54
N ASP A 235 -4.08 8.65 -17.80
CA ASP A 235 -4.96 8.91 -18.94
C ASP A 235 -5.97 7.78 -19.16
N GLU A 236 -5.53 6.53 -18.96
CA GLU A 236 -6.41 5.35 -19.02
C GLU A 236 -7.44 5.40 -17.88
N ALA A 237 -7.03 5.70 -16.66
CA ALA A 237 -7.94 5.82 -15.53
C ALA A 237 -8.99 6.93 -15.71
N LYS A 238 -8.59 8.09 -16.26
CA LYS A 238 -9.52 9.19 -16.57
C LYS A 238 -10.53 8.84 -17.66
N ALA A 239 -10.16 7.96 -18.58
CA ALA A 239 -11.02 7.52 -19.69
C ALA A 239 -11.95 6.36 -19.29
N ASP A 240 -11.69 5.66 -18.20
CA ASP A 240 -12.48 4.51 -17.77
C ASP A 240 -13.78 4.97 -17.07
N SER A 241 -14.91 4.57 -17.64
CA SER A 241 -16.24 4.94 -17.14
C SER A 241 -16.66 4.20 -15.86
N THR A 242 -15.94 3.17 -15.45
CA THR A 242 -16.18 2.43 -14.21
C THR A 242 -15.49 3.07 -13.01
N LEU A 243 -14.60 4.04 -13.25
CA LEU A 243 -13.86 4.77 -12.25
C LEU A 243 -14.44 6.14 -11.98
N ALA A 244 -14.74 6.43 -10.72
CA ALA A 244 -15.18 7.75 -10.27
C ALA A 244 -14.04 8.43 -9.50
N PHE A 245 -13.67 9.66 -9.90
CA PHE A 245 -12.71 10.48 -9.16
C PHE A 245 -13.19 10.69 -7.71
N VAL A 246 -12.29 10.49 -6.75
CA VAL A 246 -12.54 10.75 -5.33
C VAL A 246 -11.73 11.96 -4.87
N VAL A 247 -10.42 11.86 -4.89
CA VAL A 247 -9.50 12.92 -4.43
C VAL A 247 -8.12 12.67 -5.01
N SER A 248 -7.31 13.71 -5.14
CA SER A 248 -5.88 13.57 -5.43
C SER A 248 -5.06 13.71 -4.15
N GLY A 249 -3.79 13.33 -4.21
CA GLY A 249 -2.91 13.39 -3.05
C GLY A 249 -1.44 13.33 -3.43
N THR A 250 -0.59 13.39 -2.42
CA THR A 250 0.87 13.34 -2.54
C THR A 250 1.45 12.38 -1.52
N ALA A 251 2.37 11.53 -1.95
CA ALA A 251 3.17 10.69 -1.07
C ALA A 251 4.65 11.00 -1.24
N ILE A 252 5.40 11.07 -0.14
CA ILE A 252 6.85 11.09 -0.15
C ILE A 252 7.32 9.70 0.27
N VAL A 253 8.19 9.11 -0.53
CA VAL A 253 8.70 7.76 -0.30
C VAL A 253 10.23 7.76 -0.29
N ASP A 254 10.79 6.90 0.54
CA ASP A 254 12.18 6.51 0.50
C ASP A 254 12.33 5.30 -0.43
N ILE A 255 13.52 5.12 -1.01
CA ILE A 255 13.79 4.03 -1.95
C ILE A 255 14.74 3.03 -1.33
N GLY A 256 14.29 1.79 -1.20
CA GLY A 256 15.12 0.67 -0.76
C GLY A 256 16.19 0.29 -1.79
N GLN A 257 17.11 -0.58 -1.37
CA GLN A 257 18.26 -0.98 -2.21
C GLN A 257 17.85 -1.72 -3.50
N SER A 258 16.71 -2.42 -3.47
CA SER A 258 16.18 -3.14 -4.64
C SER A 258 15.03 -2.38 -5.33
N GLY A 259 14.80 -1.11 -4.95
CA GLY A 259 13.80 -0.24 -5.55
C GLY A 259 12.43 -0.25 -4.86
N GLU A 260 12.34 -0.87 -3.68
CA GLU A 260 11.12 -0.85 -2.87
C GLU A 260 10.78 0.57 -2.40
N TYR A 261 9.49 0.89 -2.33
CA TYR A 261 8.99 2.10 -1.71
C TYR A 261 8.76 1.92 -0.21
N TYR A 262 9.21 2.92 0.56
CA TYR A 262 8.90 3.03 1.99
C TYR A 262 8.26 4.38 2.25
N LEU A 263 7.05 4.39 2.75
CA LEU A 263 6.31 5.63 3.00
C LEU A 263 7.01 6.49 4.05
N ILE A 264 7.18 7.76 3.74
CA ILE A 264 7.57 8.82 4.69
C ILE A 264 6.34 9.63 5.08
N THR A 265 5.66 10.20 4.07
CA THR A 265 4.42 10.93 4.28
C THR A 265 3.39 10.57 3.20
N TYR A 266 2.13 10.67 3.55
CA TYR A 266 0.99 10.50 2.65
C TYR A 266 -0.06 11.56 3.02
N SER A 267 -0.58 12.27 2.04
CA SER A 267 -1.68 13.21 2.28
C SER A 267 -2.57 13.34 1.06
N THR A 268 -3.88 13.41 1.30
CA THR A 268 -4.87 13.76 0.29
C THR A 268 -5.14 15.26 0.29
N ASP A 269 -5.48 15.78 -0.88
CA ASP A 269 -5.88 17.20 -1.02
C ASP A 269 -7.20 17.47 -0.25
N LYS A 270 -7.34 18.68 0.27
CA LYS A 270 -8.53 19.10 1.05
C LYS A 270 -9.56 19.76 0.15
#